data_757d222e99163873f0dc6d5ccce2d81b
#
_entry.id   757d222e99163873f0dc6d5ccce2d81b
#
_cell.length_a   1.000
_cell.length_b   1.000
_cell.length_c   1.000
_cell.angle_alpha   90.00
_cell.angle_beta   90.00
_cell.angle_gamma   90.00
#
_symmetry.space_group_name_H-M   'P 1'
#
loop_
_entity.id
_entity.type
_entity.pdbx_description
1 polymer ?
#
loop_
_entity_poly.entity_id
_entity_poly.type
_entity_poly.pdbx_seq_one_letter_code
_entity_poly.pdbx_strand_id
1 'polypeptide(L)'
;MNLIIYGAQGMALGAYEAIRSIYPQREVSCFLVTQRGTNAEALSGIPVLELETFAHTLSDAEKSNVEILIATPENVMPEIEMALDRHGLHCHVRLTSSRWAKLMSFYNVCCKAFLPLAALPVGFHKAEIHMFMAKSYKDWQITAEYRMPEWITPIQVGAALCEERVADILDCDGDNISKKNGNYSELTALYWIWKNLLLPKRETDQNEYFGLVHYRRILELTRDDVLKLTDNNVDVVLPYPMMYRPDIEAHHERYLAEVDWEALVSAIEELQPEYAVKLREVLKQQYLYNYNIMLARKEVLEEYCKWLFPILERTEELSAPKGEDRQDRYIGYMGETLATLYFMVNRDRLNITHSGCRFLT
;
A
#
# COMPACT_ATOMS: atom_id res chain seq x y z
N MET A 1 -8.45 6.92 -31.11
CA MET A 1 -7.42 5.97 -30.66
C MET A 1 -7.96 5.25 -29.45
N ASN A 2 -8.01 3.92 -29.51
CA ASN A 2 -8.47 3.14 -28.37
C ASN A 2 -7.31 2.99 -27.39
N LEU A 3 -7.53 3.39 -26.14
CA LEU A 3 -6.57 3.20 -25.07
C LEU A 3 -6.67 1.77 -24.53
N ILE A 4 -5.54 1.16 -24.32
CA ILE A 4 -5.40 -0.15 -23.69
C ILE A 4 -4.62 0.02 -22.40
N ILE A 5 -5.01 -0.69 -21.35
CA ILE A 5 -4.27 -0.72 -20.08
C ILE A 5 -3.60 -2.08 -19.93
N TYR A 6 -2.26 -2.09 -19.84
CA TYR A 6 -1.51 -3.30 -19.56
C TYR A 6 -1.40 -3.50 -18.05
N GLY A 7 -1.96 -4.62 -17.56
CA GLY A 7 -2.14 -4.99 -16.17
C GLY A 7 -3.61 -5.29 -15.87
N ALA A 8 -3.87 -6.09 -14.84
CA ALA A 8 -5.23 -6.47 -14.43
C ALA A 8 -5.39 -6.50 -12.89
N GLN A 9 -4.57 -5.76 -12.17
CA GLN A 9 -4.58 -5.65 -10.71
C GLN A 9 -4.84 -4.19 -10.28
N GLY A 10 -4.73 -3.92 -8.98
CA GLY A 10 -5.12 -2.65 -8.36
C GLY A 10 -4.60 -1.37 -9.03
N MET A 11 -3.35 -1.35 -9.54
CA MET A 11 -2.85 -0.21 -10.30
C MET A 11 -3.61 0.02 -11.61
N ALA A 12 -3.82 -1.05 -12.37
CA ALA A 12 -4.52 -0.96 -13.66
C ALA A 12 -5.99 -0.57 -13.47
N LEU A 13 -6.64 -1.14 -12.47
CA LEU A 13 -8.02 -0.82 -12.14
C LEU A 13 -8.18 0.62 -11.66
N GLY A 14 -7.29 1.08 -10.76
CA GLY A 14 -7.27 2.48 -10.32
C GLY A 14 -7.02 3.46 -11.46
N ALA A 15 -6.09 3.13 -12.37
CA ALA A 15 -5.85 3.93 -13.58
C ALA A 15 -7.08 3.99 -14.48
N TYR A 16 -7.77 2.87 -14.69
CA TYR A 16 -9.01 2.81 -15.46
C TYR A 16 -10.09 3.72 -14.88
N GLU A 17 -10.37 3.61 -13.57
CA GLU A 17 -11.39 4.41 -12.91
C GLU A 17 -11.06 5.91 -12.95
N ALA A 18 -9.78 6.25 -12.76
CA ALA A 18 -9.31 7.63 -12.87
C ALA A 18 -9.47 8.19 -14.29
N ILE A 19 -9.02 7.43 -15.30
CA ILE A 19 -9.12 7.85 -16.72
C ILE A 19 -10.58 8.01 -17.13
N ARG A 20 -11.44 7.04 -16.83
CA ARG A 20 -12.86 7.10 -17.13
C ARG A 20 -13.56 8.33 -16.53
N SER A 21 -13.18 8.68 -15.30
CA SER A 21 -13.80 9.80 -14.56
C SER A 21 -13.27 11.16 -15.02
N ILE A 22 -11.96 11.27 -15.26
CA ILE A 22 -11.30 12.53 -15.62
C ILE A 22 -11.40 12.82 -17.13
N TYR A 23 -11.30 11.78 -17.96
CA TYR A 23 -11.25 11.85 -19.41
C TYR A 23 -12.36 10.98 -20.05
N PRO A 24 -13.65 11.29 -19.83
CA PRO A 24 -14.76 10.44 -20.29
C PRO A 24 -14.80 10.22 -21.80
N GLN A 25 -14.10 11.05 -22.57
CA GLN A 25 -13.94 10.91 -24.03
C GLN A 25 -12.86 9.87 -24.42
N ARG A 26 -12.04 9.40 -23.47
CA ARG A 26 -11.06 8.34 -23.70
C ARG A 26 -11.64 7.00 -23.30
N GLU A 27 -11.93 6.19 -24.28
CA GLU A 27 -12.46 4.84 -24.10
C GLU A 27 -11.33 3.83 -23.94
N VAL A 28 -11.41 3.01 -22.88
CA VAL A 28 -10.51 1.87 -22.67
C VAL A 28 -11.16 0.64 -23.27
N SER A 29 -10.53 0.03 -24.27
CA SER A 29 -11.11 -1.10 -25.00
C SER A 29 -10.84 -2.45 -24.35
N CYS A 30 -9.70 -2.64 -23.72
CA CYS A 30 -9.37 -3.88 -22.97
C CYS A 30 -8.26 -3.65 -21.95
N PHE A 31 -8.14 -4.60 -21.02
CA PHE A 31 -6.93 -4.81 -20.24
C PHE A 31 -6.08 -5.88 -20.91
N LEU A 32 -4.76 -5.71 -20.93
CA LEU A 32 -3.82 -6.73 -21.41
C LEU A 32 -3.02 -7.34 -20.28
N VAL A 33 -2.73 -8.61 -20.40
CA VAL A 33 -1.81 -9.35 -19.54
C VAL A 33 -0.90 -10.25 -20.37
N THR A 34 0.27 -10.61 -19.85
CA THR A 34 1.14 -11.58 -20.53
C THR A 34 0.45 -12.95 -20.61
N GLN A 35 -0.06 -13.40 -19.47
CA GLN A 35 -0.87 -14.61 -19.32
C GLN A 35 -2.01 -14.32 -18.36
N ARG A 36 -3.19 -14.86 -18.62
CA ARG A 36 -4.36 -14.61 -17.78
C ARG A 36 -4.17 -15.11 -16.35
N GLY A 37 -3.64 -16.31 -16.18
CA GLY A 37 -3.45 -16.92 -14.88
C GLY A 37 -4.73 -16.88 -14.04
N THR A 38 -4.63 -16.30 -12.83
CA THR A 38 -5.78 -16.12 -11.91
C THR A 38 -6.55 -14.81 -12.11
N ASN A 39 -6.21 -14.00 -13.13
CA ASN A 39 -6.94 -12.78 -13.41
C ASN A 39 -8.35 -13.08 -13.94
N ALA A 40 -9.32 -12.22 -13.58
CA ALA A 40 -10.68 -12.31 -14.07
C ALA A 40 -10.75 -12.17 -15.61
N GLU A 41 -11.80 -12.68 -16.24
CA GLU A 41 -12.04 -12.53 -17.69
C GLU A 41 -12.38 -11.10 -18.09
N ALA A 42 -12.95 -10.33 -17.17
CA ALA A 42 -13.29 -8.92 -17.35
C ALA A 42 -13.14 -8.16 -16.04
N LEU A 43 -12.76 -6.89 -16.13
CA LEU A 43 -12.71 -5.94 -15.02
C LEU A 43 -13.63 -4.75 -15.34
N SER A 44 -14.58 -4.45 -14.46
CA SER A 44 -15.58 -3.38 -14.69
C SER A 44 -16.32 -3.49 -16.03
N GLY A 45 -16.54 -4.71 -16.52
CA GLY A 45 -17.16 -4.99 -17.82
C GLY A 45 -16.21 -4.88 -19.03
N ILE A 46 -14.96 -4.53 -18.82
CA ILE A 46 -13.92 -4.42 -19.85
C ILE A 46 -13.14 -5.74 -19.92
N PRO A 47 -12.97 -6.36 -21.10
CA PRO A 47 -12.34 -7.67 -21.22
C PRO A 47 -10.84 -7.63 -20.83
N VAL A 48 -10.36 -8.72 -20.23
CA VAL A 48 -8.94 -8.99 -19.96
C VAL A 48 -8.44 -9.97 -21.01
N LEU A 49 -7.53 -9.53 -21.87
CA LEU A 49 -6.99 -10.31 -22.99
C LEU A 49 -5.50 -10.64 -22.77
N GLU A 50 -5.08 -11.78 -23.30
CA GLU A 50 -3.66 -12.10 -23.35
C GLU A 50 -2.98 -11.40 -24.53
N LEU A 51 -1.76 -10.88 -24.28
CA LEU A 51 -0.99 -10.10 -25.26
C LEU A 51 -0.85 -10.81 -26.61
N GLU A 52 -0.47 -12.09 -26.59
CA GLU A 52 -0.26 -12.87 -27.81
C GLU A 52 -1.55 -12.97 -28.65
N THR A 53 -2.66 -13.36 -28.00
CA THR A 53 -3.95 -13.46 -28.64
C THR A 53 -4.40 -12.12 -29.22
N PHE A 54 -4.27 -11.05 -28.44
CA PHE A 54 -4.66 -9.69 -28.86
C PHE A 54 -3.82 -9.24 -30.07
N ALA A 55 -2.50 -9.40 -30.03
CA ALA A 55 -1.60 -8.97 -31.09
C ALA A 55 -1.87 -9.68 -32.42
N HIS A 56 -2.32 -10.93 -32.37
CA HIS A 56 -2.71 -11.71 -33.56
C HIS A 56 -4.03 -11.25 -34.21
N THR A 57 -4.89 -10.55 -33.47
CA THR A 57 -6.16 -10.02 -34.03
C THR A 57 -5.97 -8.72 -34.80
N LEU A 58 -4.82 -8.06 -34.69
CA LEU A 58 -4.55 -6.76 -35.27
C LEU A 58 -3.68 -6.85 -36.55
N SER A 59 -4.04 -6.09 -37.55
CA SER A 59 -3.17 -5.76 -38.70
C SER A 59 -2.04 -4.79 -38.28
N ASP A 60 -0.98 -4.71 -39.05
CA ASP A 60 0.16 -3.80 -38.76
C ASP A 60 -0.27 -2.32 -38.71
N ALA A 61 -1.25 -1.93 -39.53
CA ALA A 61 -1.82 -0.59 -39.49
C ALA A 61 -2.60 -0.32 -38.19
N GLU A 62 -3.32 -1.31 -37.66
CA GLU A 62 -4.03 -1.20 -36.38
C GLU A 62 -3.07 -1.16 -35.21
N LYS A 63 -2.01 -1.98 -35.23
CA LYS A 63 -0.95 -1.96 -34.20
C LYS A 63 -0.32 -0.58 -34.03
N SER A 64 -0.12 0.13 -35.14
CA SER A 64 0.44 1.49 -35.13
C SER A 64 -0.50 2.56 -34.51
N ASN A 65 -1.80 2.25 -34.38
CA ASN A 65 -2.84 3.16 -33.87
C ASN A 65 -3.31 2.82 -32.45
N VAL A 66 -2.73 1.80 -31.81
CA VAL A 66 -3.04 1.41 -30.43
C VAL A 66 -2.15 2.16 -29.46
N GLU A 67 -2.74 2.82 -28.46
CA GLU A 67 -2.01 3.39 -27.32
C GLU A 67 -2.11 2.46 -26.12
N ILE A 68 -0.97 2.13 -25.48
CA ILE A 68 -0.90 1.22 -24.34
C ILE A 68 -0.34 1.95 -23.12
N LEU A 69 -1.12 1.98 -22.03
CA LEU A 69 -0.68 2.44 -20.73
C LEU A 69 -0.24 1.24 -19.89
N ILE A 70 1.05 1.12 -19.59
CA ILE A 70 1.58 0.04 -18.76
C ILE A 70 1.35 0.40 -17.29
N ALA A 71 0.38 -0.25 -16.65
CA ALA A 71 -0.06 -0.01 -15.27
C ALA A 71 0.23 -1.24 -14.38
N THR A 72 1.51 -1.56 -14.25
CA THR A 72 2.05 -2.66 -13.46
C THR A 72 3.13 -2.14 -12.51
N PRO A 73 3.64 -2.96 -11.56
CA PRO A 73 4.84 -2.61 -10.80
C PRO A 73 6.03 -2.29 -11.73
N GLU A 74 6.82 -1.27 -11.39
CA GLU A 74 7.88 -0.74 -12.26
C GLU A 74 8.96 -1.76 -12.60
N ASN A 75 9.27 -2.68 -11.69
CA ASN A 75 10.28 -3.72 -11.87
C ASN A 75 9.99 -4.69 -13.02
N VAL A 76 8.73 -4.86 -13.43
CA VAL A 76 8.34 -5.74 -14.55
C VAL A 76 8.08 -4.98 -15.85
N MET A 77 8.03 -3.65 -15.82
CA MET A 77 7.75 -2.84 -17.01
C MET A 77 8.77 -3.05 -18.16
N PRO A 78 10.07 -3.17 -17.91
CA PRO A 78 11.03 -3.39 -19.02
C PRO A 78 10.76 -4.69 -19.80
N GLU A 79 10.38 -5.77 -19.12
CA GLU A 79 10.05 -7.04 -19.77
C GLU A 79 8.76 -6.93 -20.57
N ILE A 80 7.78 -6.16 -20.06
CA ILE A 80 6.51 -5.90 -20.74
C ILE A 80 6.76 -5.08 -22.02
N GLU A 81 7.58 -4.04 -21.97
CA GLU A 81 7.93 -3.22 -23.14
C GLU A 81 8.58 -4.07 -24.22
N MET A 82 9.57 -4.91 -23.85
CA MET A 82 10.20 -5.84 -24.80
C MET A 82 9.19 -6.83 -25.40
N ALA A 83 8.19 -7.26 -24.63
CA ALA A 83 7.15 -8.14 -25.14
C ALA A 83 6.21 -7.40 -26.11
N LEU A 84 5.80 -6.19 -25.79
CA LEU A 84 4.99 -5.33 -26.66
C LEU A 84 5.71 -5.04 -27.98
N ASP A 85 6.99 -4.67 -27.92
CA ASP A 85 7.80 -4.36 -29.10
C ASP A 85 7.97 -5.57 -30.04
N ARG A 86 8.17 -6.77 -29.47
CA ARG A 86 8.21 -8.03 -30.24
C ARG A 86 6.93 -8.32 -31.01
N HIS A 87 5.78 -7.85 -30.51
CA HIS A 87 4.50 -7.97 -31.19
C HIS A 87 4.14 -6.78 -32.10
N GLY A 88 5.06 -5.80 -32.26
CA GLY A 88 4.87 -4.63 -33.10
C GLY A 88 3.97 -3.55 -32.48
N LEU A 89 3.82 -3.56 -31.15
CA LEU A 89 3.00 -2.60 -30.38
C LEU A 89 3.92 -1.55 -29.73
N HIS A 90 4.38 -0.58 -30.52
CA HIS A 90 5.44 0.36 -30.10
C HIS A 90 4.92 1.63 -29.39
N CYS A 91 3.60 1.91 -29.44
CA CYS A 91 3.02 3.10 -28.80
C CYS A 91 2.60 2.78 -27.37
N HIS A 92 3.57 2.70 -26.46
CA HIS A 92 3.32 2.42 -25.05
C HIS A 92 3.97 3.44 -24.12
N VAL A 93 3.37 3.63 -22.94
CA VAL A 93 3.81 4.59 -21.93
C VAL A 93 3.73 3.92 -20.55
N ARG A 94 4.80 4.07 -19.76
CA ARG A 94 4.84 3.61 -18.36
C ARG A 94 3.98 4.50 -17.46
N LEU A 95 3.10 3.91 -16.70
CA LEU A 95 2.48 4.55 -15.54
C LEU A 95 3.39 4.32 -14.32
N THR A 96 4.47 5.08 -14.24
CA THR A 96 5.39 5.01 -13.09
C THR A 96 4.69 5.37 -11.80
N SER A 97 5.24 5.00 -10.64
CA SER A 97 4.69 5.33 -9.31
C SER A 97 4.39 6.82 -9.18
N SER A 98 5.31 7.68 -9.63
CA SER A 98 5.10 9.14 -9.59
C SER A 98 3.97 9.62 -10.50
N ARG A 99 3.82 9.05 -11.70
CA ARG A 99 2.69 9.37 -12.59
C ARG A 99 1.38 8.85 -12.04
N TRP A 100 1.40 7.65 -11.45
CA TRP A 100 0.23 7.06 -10.79
C TRP A 100 -0.22 7.92 -9.61
N ALA A 101 0.71 8.36 -8.76
CA ALA A 101 0.41 9.24 -7.62
C ALA A 101 -0.23 10.56 -8.08
N LYS A 102 0.27 11.19 -9.16
CA LYS A 102 -0.32 12.41 -9.73
C LYS A 102 -1.72 12.16 -10.29
N LEU A 103 -1.91 11.06 -11.02
CA LEU A 103 -3.22 10.68 -11.57
C LEU A 103 -4.23 10.46 -10.45
N MET A 104 -3.87 9.72 -9.39
CA MET A 104 -4.73 9.44 -8.26
C MET A 104 -5.01 10.70 -7.43
N SER A 105 -4.03 11.58 -7.24
CA SER A 105 -4.23 12.87 -6.58
C SER A 105 -5.29 13.70 -7.31
N PHE A 106 -5.14 13.85 -8.62
CA PHE A 106 -6.10 14.60 -9.44
C PHE A 106 -7.49 13.94 -9.44
N TYR A 107 -7.56 12.63 -9.60
CA TYR A 107 -8.80 11.86 -9.52
C TYR A 107 -9.54 12.08 -8.20
N ASN A 108 -8.83 11.97 -7.07
CA ASN A 108 -9.43 12.10 -5.76
C ASN A 108 -9.87 13.54 -5.43
N VAL A 109 -9.16 14.55 -5.95
CA VAL A 109 -9.66 15.95 -5.89
C VAL A 109 -10.99 16.09 -6.63
N CYS A 110 -11.10 15.51 -7.84
CA CYS A 110 -12.33 15.58 -8.63
C CYS A 110 -13.49 14.80 -8.00
N CYS A 111 -13.23 13.59 -7.50
CA CYS A 111 -14.24 12.69 -6.96
C CYS A 111 -14.53 12.91 -5.46
N LYS A 112 -13.68 13.67 -4.76
CA LYS A 112 -13.78 13.92 -3.30
C LYS A 112 -13.82 12.64 -2.46
N ALA A 113 -13.19 11.56 -2.93
CA ALA A 113 -13.23 10.27 -2.26
C ALA A 113 -12.18 10.16 -1.14
N PHE A 114 -10.95 10.59 -1.44
CA PHE A 114 -9.81 10.57 -0.52
C PHE A 114 -9.09 11.91 -0.61
N LEU A 115 -8.97 12.63 0.51
CA LEU A 115 -8.36 13.96 0.54
C LEU A 115 -6.86 13.89 0.22
N PRO A 116 -6.39 14.45 -0.91
CA PRO A 116 -4.95 14.50 -1.20
C PRO A 116 -4.25 15.50 -0.28
N LEU A 117 -3.10 15.12 0.29
CA LEU A 117 -2.23 16.05 1.02
C LEU A 117 -1.80 17.22 0.12
N ALA A 118 -1.61 16.96 -1.18
CA ALA A 118 -1.28 17.98 -2.17
C ALA A 118 -2.34 19.08 -2.30
N ALA A 119 -3.60 18.82 -1.97
CA ALA A 119 -4.70 19.78 -2.05
C ALA A 119 -4.77 20.76 -0.87
N LEU A 120 -4.03 20.48 0.22
CA LEU A 120 -4.00 21.36 1.38
C LEU A 120 -3.09 22.57 1.15
N PRO A 121 -3.42 23.73 1.75
CA PRO A 121 -2.53 24.90 1.70
C PRO A 121 -1.22 24.63 2.44
N VAL A 122 -0.14 25.21 1.95
CA VAL A 122 1.17 25.17 2.62
C VAL A 122 1.11 26.07 3.83
N GLY A 123 1.54 25.53 4.99
CA GLY A 123 1.60 26.26 6.25
C GLY A 123 2.98 26.85 6.54
N PHE A 124 3.18 27.27 7.78
CA PHE A 124 4.40 27.92 8.27
C PHE A 124 5.15 27.08 9.31
N HIS A 125 4.46 26.16 9.99
CA HIS A 125 5.04 25.35 11.06
C HIS A 125 5.46 23.97 10.54
N LYS A 126 6.76 23.71 10.61
CA LYS A 126 7.32 22.43 10.17
C LYS A 126 6.97 21.33 11.17
N ALA A 127 6.41 20.24 10.68
CA ALA A 127 6.24 19.02 11.46
C ALA A 127 7.62 18.35 11.69
N GLU A 128 7.82 17.76 12.87
CA GLU A 128 8.93 16.88 13.16
C GLU A 128 8.55 15.45 12.74
N ILE A 129 9.25 14.91 11.75
CA ILE A 129 8.93 13.61 11.16
C ILE A 129 9.99 12.58 11.50
N HIS A 130 9.55 11.45 12.07
CA HIS A 130 10.32 10.26 12.37
C HIS A 130 9.74 9.09 11.58
N MET A 131 10.16 8.91 10.33
CA MET A 131 9.70 7.81 9.49
C MET A 131 10.74 6.70 9.46
N PHE A 132 10.32 5.50 9.81
CA PHE A 132 11.18 4.33 9.83
C PHE A 132 11.00 3.51 8.56
N MET A 133 12.12 3.11 7.96
CA MET A 133 12.12 2.27 6.76
C MET A 133 12.48 0.85 7.11
N ALA A 134 11.50 -0.05 7.08
CA ALA A 134 11.72 -1.47 7.30
C ALA A 134 12.65 -2.05 6.23
N LYS A 135 13.79 -2.60 6.67
CA LYS A 135 14.78 -3.30 5.84
C LYS A 135 15.07 -4.68 6.41
N SER A 136 15.28 -5.65 5.54
CA SER A 136 15.67 -7.01 5.89
C SER A 136 16.98 -7.37 5.21
N TYR A 137 17.76 -8.27 5.79
CA TYR A 137 18.94 -8.84 5.14
C TYR A 137 18.59 -9.64 3.87
N LYS A 138 17.31 -10.02 3.69
CA LYS A 138 16.78 -10.70 2.50
C LYS A 138 16.34 -9.74 1.39
N ASP A 139 16.44 -8.43 1.62
CA ASP A 139 15.99 -7.43 0.66
C ASP A 139 16.85 -7.44 -0.60
N TRP A 140 16.20 -7.24 -1.73
CA TRP A 140 16.88 -7.11 -3.00
C TRP A 140 17.63 -5.78 -3.08
N GLN A 141 18.76 -5.80 -3.79
CA GLN A 141 19.50 -4.58 -4.05
C GLN A 141 18.66 -3.63 -4.92
N ILE A 142 18.48 -2.39 -4.42
CA ILE A 142 17.86 -1.33 -5.20
C ILE A 142 18.91 -0.74 -6.12
N THR A 143 18.62 -0.70 -7.41
CA THR A 143 19.50 -0.13 -8.45
C THR A 143 19.13 1.31 -8.81
N ALA A 144 17.90 1.73 -8.49
CA ALA A 144 17.42 3.09 -8.74
C ALA A 144 18.18 4.11 -7.89
N GLU A 145 18.68 5.16 -8.53
CA GLU A 145 19.20 6.33 -7.82
C GLU A 145 18.03 7.07 -7.14
N TYR A 146 17.99 6.99 -5.82
CA TYR A 146 17.01 7.71 -5.01
C TYR A 146 17.70 8.37 -3.82
N ARG A 147 17.60 9.69 -3.75
CA ARG A 147 18.08 10.41 -2.57
C ARG A 147 17.03 10.29 -1.45
N MET A 148 17.37 9.50 -0.44
CA MET A 148 16.51 9.29 0.73
C MET A 148 16.30 10.63 1.46
N PRO A 149 15.05 11.01 1.77
CA PRO A 149 14.75 12.17 2.61
C PRO A 149 15.37 12.06 4.00
N GLU A 150 15.77 13.19 4.57
CA GLU A 150 16.45 13.27 5.87
C GLU A 150 15.61 12.75 7.05
N TRP A 151 14.28 12.71 6.89
CA TRP A 151 13.35 12.22 7.92
C TRP A 151 13.09 10.72 7.85
N ILE A 152 13.73 9.98 6.93
CA ILE A 152 13.61 8.53 6.83
C ILE A 152 14.85 7.87 7.41
N THR A 153 14.63 7.03 8.43
CA THR A 153 15.70 6.28 9.10
C THR A 153 15.47 4.77 8.87
N PRO A 154 16.47 4.02 8.37
CA PRO A 154 16.37 2.57 8.24
C PRO A 154 16.27 1.89 9.61
N ILE A 155 15.39 0.88 9.70
CA ILE A 155 15.29 -0.07 10.82
C ILE A 155 15.36 -1.49 10.27
N GLN A 156 16.25 -2.32 10.81
CA GLN A 156 16.34 -3.72 10.42
C GLN A 156 15.24 -4.53 11.10
N VAL A 157 14.38 -5.19 10.29
CA VAL A 157 13.33 -6.09 10.76
C VAL A 157 13.81 -7.53 10.76
N GLY A 158 13.34 -8.32 11.76
CA GLY A 158 13.81 -9.69 11.99
C GLY A 158 15.28 -9.75 12.39
N ALA A 159 15.82 -8.71 13.00
CA ALA A 159 17.23 -8.64 13.39
C ALA A 159 17.64 -9.71 14.39
N ALA A 160 16.67 -10.25 15.16
CA ALA A 160 16.91 -11.39 16.07
C ALA A 160 17.09 -12.73 15.32
N LEU A 161 16.79 -12.81 14.02
CA LEU A 161 16.84 -14.03 13.21
C LEU A 161 18.12 -14.19 12.39
N CYS A 162 19.02 -13.18 12.38
CA CYS A 162 20.25 -13.22 11.63
C CYS A 162 21.36 -12.38 12.29
N GLU A 163 22.62 -12.67 11.95
CA GLU A 163 23.79 -11.90 12.41
C GLU A 163 24.13 -10.74 11.46
N GLU A 164 23.68 -10.80 10.20
CA GLU A 164 23.93 -9.76 9.23
C GLU A 164 23.20 -8.48 9.59
N ARG A 165 23.89 -7.34 9.48
CA ARG A 165 23.37 -6.01 9.83
C ARG A 165 23.24 -5.14 8.58
N VAL A 166 22.02 -4.63 8.35
CA VAL A 166 21.66 -3.79 7.19
C VAL A 166 21.15 -2.41 7.59
N ALA A 167 21.03 -2.14 8.89
CA ALA A 167 20.68 -0.84 9.47
C ALA A 167 21.27 -0.70 10.88
N ASP A 168 21.43 0.54 11.36
CA ASP A 168 21.95 0.82 12.70
C ASP A 168 20.89 0.60 13.79
N ILE A 169 19.60 0.85 13.46
CA ILE A 169 18.48 0.59 14.36
C ILE A 169 17.98 -0.84 14.11
N LEU A 170 17.82 -1.60 15.18
CA LEU A 170 17.42 -2.99 15.13
C LEU A 170 16.07 -3.19 15.84
N ASP A 171 15.14 -3.87 15.20
CA ASP A 171 13.84 -4.19 15.80
C ASP A 171 13.92 -5.21 16.94
N CYS A 172 15.11 -5.75 17.24
CA CYS A 172 15.35 -6.66 18.35
C CYS A 172 15.84 -5.98 19.64
N ASP A 173 16.09 -4.66 19.61
CA ASP A 173 16.50 -3.92 20.79
C ASP A 173 15.27 -3.54 21.65
N GLY A 174 15.41 -3.53 22.98
CA GLY A 174 14.31 -3.17 23.90
C GLY A 174 13.12 -4.13 23.84
N ASP A 175 11.91 -3.61 24.02
CA ASP A 175 10.66 -4.38 23.92
C ASP A 175 10.33 -4.66 22.44
N ASN A 176 10.25 -5.95 22.07
CA ASN A 176 10.21 -6.33 20.67
C ASN A 176 9.54 -7.69 20.41
N ILE A 177 9.16 -7.89 19.15
CA ILE A 177 8.67 -9.15 18.58
C ILE A 177 9.48 -9.56 17.35
N SER A 178 10.76 -9.20 17.28
CA SER A 178 11.65 -9.38 16.12
C SER A 178 11.69 -10.83 15.61
N LYS A 179 11.64 -11.82 16.51
CA LYS A 179 11.59 -13.25 16.13
C LYS A 179 10.36 -13.64 15.34
N LYS A 180 9.26 -12.91 15.47
CA LYS A 180 8.00 -13.15 14.74
C LYS A 180 7.98 -12.54 13.33
N ASN A 181 9.09 -11.97 12.86
CA ASN A 181 9.14 -11.28 11.55
C ASN A 181 8.69 -12.14 10.37
N GLY A 182 8.86 -13.45 10.41
CA GLY A 182 8.37 -14.37 9.38
C GLY A 182 6.86 -14.28 9.13
N ASN A 183 6.07 -13.94 10.15
CA ASN A 183 4.62 -13.77 10.08
C ASN A 183 4.20 -12.31 10.08
N TYR A 184 4.83 -11.47 10.90
CA TYR A 184 4.47 -10.08 11.12
C TYR A 184 5.09 -9.12 10.07
N SER A 185 6.12 -9.57 9.36
CA SER A 185 6.82 -8.74 8.36
C SER A 185 7.25 -7.39 8.95
N GLU A 186 6.96 -6.29 8.28
CA GLU A 186 7.26 -4.92 8.70
C GLU A 186 6.55 -4.48 10.00
N LEU A 187 5.53 -5.19 10.42
CA LEU A 187 4.83 -4.91 11.68
C LEU A 187 5.72 -5.13 12.91
N THR A 188 6.83 -5.90 12.80
CA THR A 188 7.80 -5.98 13.91
C THR A 188 8.49 -4.64 14.16
N ALA A 189 8.75 -3.85 13.11
CA ALA A 189 9.24 -2.48 13.24
C ALA A 189 8.17 -1.55 13.83
N LEU A 190 6.90 -1.66 13.41
CA LEU A 190 5.81 -0.86 13.98
C LEU A 190 5.61 -1.16 15.46
N TYR A 191 5.71 -2.42 15.88
CA TYR A 191 5.67 -2.81 17.29
C TYR A 191 6.83 -2.17 18.06
N TRP A 192 8.05 -2.24 17.51
CA TRP A 192 9.22 -1.65 18.13
C TRP A 192 9.09 -0.12 18.30
N ILE A 193 8.61 0.59 17.25
CA ILE A 193 8.32 2.03 17.31
C ILE A 193 7.33 2.33 18.43
N TRP A 194 6.22 1.57 18.49
CA TRP A 194 5.21 1.74 19.51
C TRP A 194 5.76 1.59 20.92
N LYS A 195 6.46 0.48 21.19
CA LYS A 195 6.94 0.14 22.54
C LYS A 195 8.10 1.03 23.00
N ASN A 196 9.02 1.37 22.11
CA ASN A 196 10.26 2.00 22.52
C ASN A 196 10.28 3.52 22.26
N LEU A 197 9.43 4.06 21.38
CA LEU A 197 9.41 5.49 21.04
C LEU A 197 8.10 6.19 21.43
N LEU A 198 6.93 5.56 21.23
CA LEU A 198 5.66 6.22 21.48
C LEU A 198 5.23 6.11 22.95
N LEU A 199 5.32 4.94 23.58
CA LEU A 199 4.92 4.72 24.97
C LEU A 199 5.78 5.45 26.02
N PRO A 200 7.11 5.60 25.89
CA PRO A 200 7.88 6.32 26.86
C PRO A 200 7.39 7.78 26.98
N LYS A 201 7.02 8.17 28.22
CA LYS A 201 6.60 9.56 28.50
C LYS A 201 7.78 10.47 28.28
N ARG A 202 7.73 11.25 27.21
CA ARG A 202 8.59 12.42 26.96
C ARG A 202 7.70 13.64 26.92
N GLU A 203 8.24 14.82 27.25
CA GLU A 203 7.57 16.06 26.88
C GLU A 203 7.41 16.04 25.36
N THR A 204 6.18 15.94 24.88
CA THR A 204 5.88 15.80 23.45
C THR A 204 5.60 17.17 22.85
N ASP A 205 6.27 17.50 21.78
CA ASP A 205 5.82 18.55 20.89
C ASP A 205 4.57 18.01 20.14
N GLN A 206 3.49 18.78 20.14
CA GLN A 206 2.24 18.42 19.41
C GLN A 206 2.45 18.27 17.89
N ASN A 207 3.66 18.51 17.41
CA ASN A 207 4.04 18.50 16.01
C ASN A 207 4.86 17.26 15.60
N GLU A 208 4.99 16.27 16.49
CA GLU A 208 5.72 15.02 16.19
C GLU A 208 4.84 14.04 15.41
N TYR A 209 5.41 13.53 14.31
CA TYR A 209 4.81 12.51 13.46
C TYR A 209 5.73 11.30 13.35
N PHE A 210 5.17 10.13 13.54
CA PHE A 210 5.86 8.85 13.41
C PHE A 210 5.25 8.03 12.28
N GLY A 211 6.07 7.23 11.60
CA GLY A 211 5.57 6.44 10.49
C GLY A 211 6.45 5.28 10.11
N LEU A 212 5.89 4.45 9.23
CA LEU A 212 6.54 3.26 8.68
C LEU A 212 6.45 3.27 7.16
N VAL A 213 7.55 2.94 6.50
CA VAL A 213 7.66 2.70 5.06
C VAL A 213 8.51 1.44 4.82
N HIS A 214 8.57 0.96 3.58
CA HIS A 214 9.41 -0.19 3.23
C HIS A 214 10.66 0.26 2.48
N TYR A 215 11.68 -0.60 2.43
CA TYR A 215 12.94 -0.33 1.73
C TYR A 215 12.76 0.06 0.26
N ARG A 216 11.71 -0.40 -0.41
CA ARG A 216 11.41 -0.09 -1.81
C ARG A 216 10.04 0.55 -2.04
N ARG A 217 9.32 0.93 -0.99
CA ARG A 217 8.00 1.59 -1.06
C ARG A 217 7.98 2.74 -0.10
N ILE A 218 8.13 3.93 -0.65
CA ILE A 218 8.31 5.16 0.12
C ILE A 218 7.07 6.03 -0.03
N LEU A 219 6.48 6.46 1.08
CA LEU A 219 5.43 7.47 1.07
C LEU A 219 6.01 8.79 0.53
N GLU A 220 5.45 9.30 -0.57
CA GLU A 220 5.97 10.51 -1.21
C GLU A 220 5.55 11.75 -0.42
N LEU A 221 6.54 12.43 0.15
CA LEU A 221 6.38 13.70 0.83
C LEU A 221 7.41 14.71 0.28
N THR A 222 6.95 15.89 -0.02
CA THR A 222 7.79 17.03 -0.37
C THR A 222 8.10 17.88 0.89
N ARG A 223 9.03 18.84 0.77
CA ARG A 223 9.27 19.79 1.85
C ARG A 223 8.04 20.65 2.15
N ASP A 224 7.27 20.99 1.14
CA ASP A 224 6.02 21.74 1.30
C ASP A 224 4.96 20.91 2.02
N ASP A 225 4.91 19.58 1.78
CA ASP A 225 3.97 18.68 2.46
C ASP A 225 4.24 18.62 3.97
N VAL A 226 5.52 18.70 4.39
CA VAL A 226 5.90 18.75 5.81
C VAL A 226 5.33 19.99 6.50
N LEU A 227 5.22 21.12 5.78
CA LEU A 227 4.62 22.36 6.28
C LEU A 227 3.08 22.30 6.33
N LYS A 228 2.46 21.41 5.55
CA LYS A 228 1.01 21.26 5.54
C LYS A 228 0.50 20.50 6.77
N LEU A 229 1.28 19.58 7.32
CA LEU A 229 0.82 18.65 8.34
C LEU A 229 0.28 19.37 9.59
N THR A 230 1.10 20.23 10.19
CA THR A 230 0.77 20.91 11.44
C THR A 230 -0.36 21.93 11.28
N ASP A 231 -0.22 22.84 10.31
CA ASP A 231 -1.16 23.97 10.18
C ASP A 231 -2.53 23.56 9.65
N ASN A 232 -2.64 22.40 9.00
CA ASN A 232 -3.92 21.84 8.61
C ASN A 232 -4.45 20.76 9.57
N ASN A 233 -3.82 20.59 10.74
CA ASN A 233 -4.22 19.59 11.73
C ASN A 233 -4.36 18.17 11.15
N VAL A 234 -3.44 17.77 10.26
CA VAL A 234 -3.45 16.43 9.67
C VAL A 234 -3.12 15.41 10.76
N ASP A 235 -3.99 14.43 10.96
CA ASP A 235 -3.77 13.36 11.93
C ASP A 235 -2.97 12.21 11.35
N VAL A 236 -3.25 11.86 10.07
CA VAL A 236 -2.54 10.78 9.39
C VAL A 236 -2.43 11.02 7.89
N VAL A 237 -1.31 10.61 7.31
CA VAL A 237 -1.08 10.52 5.87
C VAL A 237 -0.95 9.05 5.51
N LEU A 238 -1.86 8.57 4.66
CA LEU A 238 -1.85 7.21 4.12
C LEU A 238 -1.46 7.22 2.63
N PRO A 239 -0.95 6.13 2.08
CA PRO A 239 -0.90 5.99 0.63
C PRO A 239 -2.32 5.98 0.05
N TYR A 240 -2.47 6.41 -1.22
CA TYR A 240 -3.74 6.16 -1.90
C TYR A 240 -4.06 4.67 -1.88
N PRO A 241 -5.29 4.27 -1.49
CA PRO A 241 -5.63 2.86 -1.42
C PRO A 241 -5.63 2.23 -2.82
N MET A 242 -5.26 0.97 -2.88
CA MET A 242 -5.40 0.18 -4.09
C MET A 242 -6.85 -0.29 -4.22
N MET A 243 -7.30 -0.43 -5.47
CA MET A 243 -8.65 -0.87 -5.80
C MET A 243 -8.66 -2.35 -6.20
N TYR A 244 -9.58 -3.11 -5.62
CA TYR A 244 -9.75 -4.53 -5.90
C TYR A 244 -11.19 -4.84 -6.31
N ARG A 245 -11.36 -5.83 -7.18
CA ARG A 245 -12.66 -6.29 -7.67
C ARG A 245 -12.83 -7.79 -7.41
N PRO A 246 -14.02 -8.24 -7.04
CA PRO A 246 -15.22 -7.44 -6.77
C PRO A 246 -15.12 -6.59 -5.49
N ASP A 247 -14.43 -7.06 -4.46
CA ASP A 247 -14.25 -6.42 -3.17
C ASP A 247 -12.95 -6.89 -2.47
N ILE A 248 -12.69 -6.40 -1.26
CA ILE A 248 -11.51 -6.76 -0.47
C ILE A 248 -11.60 -8.22 -0.01
N GLU A 249 -12.78 -8.72 0.35
CA GLU A 249 -12.95 -10.10 0.82
C GLU A 249 -12.45 -11.10 -0.22
N ALA A 250 -12.91 -10.98 -1.48
CA ALA A 250 -12.44 -11.83 -2.58
C ALA A 250 -10.93 -11.66 -2.87
N HIS A 251 -10.35 -10.49 -2.55
CA HIS A 251 -8.90 -10.30 -2.66
C HIS A 251 -8.15 -11.10 -1.60
N HIS A 252 -8.63 -11.12 -0.35
CA HIS A 252 -7.99 -11.84 0.75
C HIS A 252 -8.00 -13.36 0.59
N GLU A 253 -9.04 -13.93 0.00
CA GLU A 253 -9.13 -15.37 -0.31
C GLU A 253 -7.93 -15.89 -1.13
N ARG A 254 -7.19 -15.00 -1.80
CA ARG A 254 -5.99 -15.35 -2.58
C ARG A 254 -4.72 -15.52 -1.75
N TYR A 255 -4.67 -14.95 -0.56
CA TYR A 255 -3.44 -14.81 0.24
C TYR A 255 -3.58 -15.40 1.65
N LEU A 256 -4.79 -15.57 2.16
CA LEU A 256 -5.06 -16.04 3.51
C LEU A 256 -5.83 -17.36 3.46
N ALA A 257 -5.43 -18.30 4.29
CA ALA A 257 -6.20 -19.51 4.52
C ALA A 257 -7.49 -19.17 5.29
N GLU A 258 -8.58 -19.89 5.02
CA GLU A 258 -9.88 -19.68 5.67
C GLU A 258 -9.79 -19.74 7.20
N VAL A 259 -9.04 -20.71 7.75
CA VAL A 259 -8.83 -20.86 9.20
C VAL A 259 -8.16 -19.62 9.84
N ASP A 260 -7.25 -18.98 9.12
CA ASP A 260 -6.58 -17.78 9.60
C ASP A 260 -7.50 -16.56 9.53
N TRP A 261 -8.32 -16.51 8.49
CA TRP A 261 -9.34 -15.48 8.33
C TRP A 261 -10.40 -15.57 9.43
N GLU A 262 -10.89 -16.76 9.73
CA GLU A 262 -11.82 -17.01 10.83
C GLU A 262 -11.21 -16.63 12.19
N ALA A 263 -9.90 -16.92 12.38
CA ALA A 263 -9.17 -16.49 13.57
C ALA A 263 -9.13 -14.96 13.72
N LEU A 264 -8.90 -14.22 12.63
CA LEU A 264 -8.93 -12.75 12.65
C LEU A 264 -10.33 -12.23 13.00
N VAL A 265 -11.38 -12.74 12.35
CA VAL A 265 -12.76 -12.33 12.61
C VAL A 265 -13.12 -12.58 14.07
N SER A 266 -12.79 -13.77 14.60
CA SER A 266 -13.03 -14.13 16.00
C SER A 266 -12.29 -13.21 16.99
N ALA A 267 -11.03 -12.87 16.70
CA ALA A 267 -10.25 -11.95 17.52
C ALA A 267 -10.87 -10.54 17.54
N ILE A 268 -11.37 -10.05 16.41
CA ILE A 268 -12.06 -8.75 16.34
C ILE A 268 -13.39 -8.79 17.11
N GLU A 269 -14.17 -9.84 16.95
CA GLU A 269 -15.45 -10.01 17.67
C GLU A 269 -15.25 -10.06 19.19
N GLU A 270 -14.19 -10.71 19.64
CA GLU A 270 -13.84 -10.84 21.07
C GLU A 270 -13.35 -9.51 21.66
N LEU A 271 -12.44 -8.82 20.98
CA LEU A 271 -11.72 -7.68 21.53
C LEU A 271 -12.29 -6.31 21.12
N GLN A 272 -12.96 -6.23 19.98
CA GLN A 272 -13.40 -4.98 19.34
C GLN A 272 -14.77 -5.17 18.67
N PRO A 273 -15.83 -5.50 19.42
CA PRO A 273 -17.15 -5.85 18.85
C PRO A 273 -17.76 -4.73 18.00
N GLU A 274 -17.47 -3.46 18.30
CA GLU A 274 -17.91 -2.32 17.52
C GLU A 274 -17.27 -2.27 16.11
N TYR A 275 -16.01 -2.72 16.00
CA TYR A 275 -15.34 -2.84 14.70
C TYR A 275 -15.78 -4.10 13.94
N ALA A 276 -16.17 -5.17 14.65
CA ALA A 276 -16.69 -6.39 14.03
C ALA A 276 -17.96 -6.12 13.20
N VAL A 277 -18.84 -5.25 13.72
CA VAL A 277 -20.06 -4.81 12.98
C VAL A 277 -19.67 -4.11 11.67
N LYS A 278 -18.61 -3.28 11.69
CA LYS A 278 -18.14 -2.52 10.53
C LYS A 278 -17.26 -3.33 9.57
N LEU A 279 -16.65 -4.39 10.04
CA LEU A 279 -15.76 -5.23 9.24
C LEU A 279 -16.44 -5.71 7.96
N ARG A 280 -17.67 -6.20 8.04
CA ARG A 280 -18.43 -6.69 6.88
C ARG A 280 -18.69 -5.60 5.84
N GLU A 281 -18.97 -4.36 6.28
CA GLU A 281 -19.15 -3.21 5.37
C GLU A 281 -17.83 -2.87 4.67
N VAL A 282 -16.71 -2.86 5.43
CA VAL A 282 -15.37 -2.56 4.91
C VAL A 282 -14.89 -3.64 3.95
N LEU A 283 -15.17 -4.91 4.21
CA LEU A 283 -14.76 -6.01 3.33
C LEU A 283 -15.49 -6.01 1.99
N LYS A 284 -16.75 -5.54 1.94
CA LYS A 284 -17.55 -5.48 0.70
C LYS A 284 -17.26 -4.23 -0.15
N GLN A 285 -16.43 -3.31 0.31
CA GLN A 285 -15.95 -2.20 -0.49
C GLN A 285 -14.62 -2.58 -1.21
N GLN A 286 -14.10 -1.72 -2.09
CA GLN A 286 -13.05 -2.07 -3.04
C GLN A 286 -11.66 -1.51 -2.71
N TYR A 287 -11.55 -0.63 -1.73
CA TYR A 287 -10.32 0.09 -1.41
C TYR A 287 -9.59 -0.55 -0.24
N LEU A 288 -8.31 -0.89 -0.43
CA LEU A 288 -7.43 -1.46 0.59
C LEU A 288 -6.19 -0.58 0.75
N TYR A 289 -5.87 -0.21 1.99
CA TYR A 289 -4.59 0.40 2.33
C TYR A 289 -3.53 -0.70 2.43
N ASN A 290 -2.71 -0.80 1.39
CA ASN A 290 -1.68 -1.83 1.30
C ASN A 290 -0.39 -1.43 2.01
N TYR A 291 0.40 -2.45 2.34
CA TYR A 291 1.80 -2.35 2.78
C TYR A 291 2.02 -1.83 4.20
N ASN A 292 0.99 -1.65 5.02
CA ASN A 292 1.13 -1.09 6.38
C ASN A 292 1.94 0.23 6.42
N ILE A 293 1.88 1.01 5.35
CA ILE A 293 2.58 2.30 5.21
C ILE A 293 1.71 3.42 5.75
N MET A 294 2.27 4.23 6.64
CA MET A 294 1.58 5.39 7.20
C MET A 294 2.56 6.40 7.81
N LEU A 295 2.11 7.64 7.93
CA LEU A 295 2.70 8.67 8.76
C LEU A 295 1.58 9.29 9.59
N ALA A 296 1.66 9.25 10.90
CA ALA A 296 0.61 9.76 11.78
C ALA A 296 1.19 10.59 12.94
N ARG A 297 0.37 11.48 13.51
CA ARG A 297 0.69 12.10 14.79
C ARG A 297 1.00 11.04 15.81
N LYS A 298 1.91 11.34 16.72
CA LYS A 298 2.35 10.42 17.77
C LYS A 298 1.17 9.77 18.50
N GLU A 299 0.22 10.56 18.94
CA GLU A 299 -0.94 10.11 19.71
C GLU A 299 -1.85 9.19 18.89
N VAL A 300 -2.04 9.52 17.61
CA VAL A 300 -2.86 8.73 16.68
C VAL A 300 -2.21 7.38 16.38
N LEU A 301 -0.89 7.38 16.15
CA LEU A 301 -0.17 6.11 15.93
C LEU A 301 -0.13 5.24 17.18
N GLU A 302 0.04 5.86 18.35
CA GLU A 302 0.00 5.15 19.63
C GLU A 302 -1.38 4.51 19.86
N GLU A 303 -2.47 5.24 19.63
CA GLU A 303 -3.84 4.74 19.72
C GLU A 303 -4.07 3.58 18.73
N TYR A 304 -3.65 3.74 17.47
CA TYR A 304 -3.74 2.69 16.47
C TYR A 304 -2.98 1.42 16.87
N CYS A 305 -1.75 1.55 17.37
CA CYS A 305 -0.96 0.40 17.81
C CYS A 305 -1.60 -0.31 19.02
N LYS A 306 -2.14 0.44 19.97
CA LYS A 306 -2.87 -0.13 21.13
C LYS A 306 -4.11 -0.92 20.70
N TRP A 307 -4.75 -0.51 19.62
CA TRP A 307 -5.88 -1.22 19.04
C TRP A 307 -5.42 -2.43 18.21
N LEU A 308 -4.39 -2.27 17.37
CA LEU A 308 -3.94 -3.25 16.37
C LEU A 308 -3.33 -4.50 17.02
N PHE A 309 -2.30 -4.32 17.87
CA PHE A 309 -1.45 -5.42 18.31
C PHE A 309 -2.19 -6.46 19.17
N PRO A 310 -3.10 -6.11 20.08
CA PRO A 310 -3.89 -7.13 20.79
C PRO A 310 -4.73 -8.01 19.86
N ILE A 311 -5.28 -7.45 18.77
CA ILE A 311 -6.04 -8.21 17.77
C ILE A 311 -5.10 -9.17 17.04
N LEU A 312 -3.93 -8.71 16.59
CA LEU A 312 -2.95 -9.57 15.91
C LEU A 312 -2.43 -10.69 16.82
N GLU A 313 -2.11 -10.41 18.08
CA GLU A 313 -1.70 -11.39 19.07
C GLU A 313 -2.80 -12.44 19.28
N ARG A 314 -4.05 -12.01 19.44
CA ARG A 314 -5.17 -12.91 19.60
C ARG A 314 -5.43 -13.76 18.36
N THR A 315 -5.30 -13.17 17.18
CA THR A 315 -5.39 -13.87 15.90
C THR A 315 -4.31 -14.98 15.82
N GLU A 316 -3.08 -14.66 16.17
CA GLU A 316 -1.98 -15.63 16.19
C GLU A 316 -2.24 -16.78 17.16
N GLU A 317 -2.84 -16.52 18.34
CA GLU A 317 -3.24 -17.54 19.30
C GLU A 317 -4.32 -18.49 18.78
N LEU A 318 -5.25 -17.98 17.97
CA LEU A 318 -6.36 -18.73 17.38
C LEU A 318 -5.94 -19.49 16.11
N SER A 319 -4.91 -19.00 15.40
CA SER A 319 -4.39 -19.64 14.19
C SER A 319 -3.61 -20.92 14.48
N ALA A 320 -3.50 -21.80 13.47
CA ALA A 320 -2.72 -23.03 13.56
C ALA A 320 -1.82 -23.21 12.34
N PRO A 321 -0.52 -23.60 12.48
CA PRO A 321 0.25 -23.61 13.73
C PRO A 321 0.44 -22.21 14.29
N LYS A 322 0.75 -22.12 15.59
CA LYS A 322 0.89 -20.83 16.27
C LYS A 322 2.33 -20.32 16.22
N GLY A 323 2.48 -19.00 16.24
CA GLY A 323 3.71 -18.30 16.53
C GLY A 323 4.85 -18.46 15.52
N GLU A 324 6.05 -18.66 16.06
CA GLU A 324 7.33 -18.63 15.33
C GLU A 324 7.48 -19.74 14.28
N ASP A 325 6.70 -20.80 14.34
CA ASP A 325 6.77 -21.93 13.39
C ASP A 325 6.26 -21.61 12.00
N ARG A 326 5.50 -20.51 11.84
CA ARG A 326 5.00 -20.06 10.54
C ARG A 326 5.86 -18.93 9.96
N GLN A 327 5.99 -18.89 8.65
CA GLN A 327 6.76 -17.87 7.91
C GLN A 327 6.09 -17.47 6.59
N ASP A 328 4.76 -17.51 6.54
CA ASP A 328 3.96 -17.21 5.35
C ASP A 328 3.41 -15.77 5.31
N ARG A 329 3.79 -14.93 6.28
CA ARG A 329 3.46 -13.50 6.36
C ARG A 329 1.97 -13.20 6.56
N TYR A 330 1.17 -14.18 6.99
CA TYR A 330 -0.29 -14.02 7.09
C TYR A 330 -0.71 -12.87 8.01
N ILE A 331 -0.03 -12.65 9.13
CA ILE A 331 -0.29 -11.52 10.05
C ILE A 331 0.00 -10.17 9.36
N GLY A 332 1.07 -10.09 8.55
CA GLY A 332 1.38 -8.89 7.78
C GLY A 332 0.24 -8.49 6.82
N TYR A 333 -0.35 -9.47 6.11
CA TYR A 333 -1.53 -9.23 5.25
C TYR A 333 -2.78 -8.84 6.04
N MET A 334 -2.99 -9.46 7.21
CA MET A 334 -4.08 -9.08 8.11
C MET A 334 -3.92 -7.64 8.64
N GLY A 335 -2.69 -7.20 8.88
CA GLY A 335 -2.37 -5.82 9.23
C GLY A 335 -2.89 -4.80 8.21
N GLU A 336 -2.78 -5.10 6.91
CA GLU A 336 -3.32 -4.23 5.84
C GLU A 336 -4.86 -4.11 5.93
N THR A 337 -5.54 -5.23 6.21
CA THR A 337 -7.00 -5.25 6.42
C THR A 337 -7.38 -4.44 7.65
N LEU A 338 -6.67 -4.65 8.76
CA LEU A 338 -6.92 -3.94 10.01
C LEU A 338 -6.64 -2.44 9.89
N ALA A 339 -5.57 -2.04 9.19
CA ALA A 339 -5.32 -0.63 8.88
C ALA A 339 -6.49 -0.02 8.09
N THR A 340 -6.98 -0.75 7.08
CA THR A 340 -8.13 -0.31 6.29
C THR A 340 -9.39 -0.18 7.16
N LEU A 341 -9.69 -1.18 7.99
CA LEU A 341 -10.81 -1.15 8.92
C LEU A 341 -10.71 0.03 9.88
N TYR A 342 -9.57 0.19 10.54
CA TYR A 342 -9.38 1.24 11.54
C TYR A 342 -9.56 2.64 10.95
N PHE A 343 -8.85 2.95 9.87
CA PHE A 343 -8.89 4.30 9.29
C PHE A 343 -10.21 4.60 8.57
N MET A 344 -10.87 3.63 7.97
CA MET A 344 -12.20 3.84 7.37
C MET A 344 -13.29 4.05 8.43
N VAL A 345 -13.24 3.32 9.54
CA VAL A 345 -14.20 3.51 10.65
C VAL A 345 -13.99 4.85 11.35
N ASN A 346 -12.74 5.29 11.50
CA ASN A 346 -12.41 6.53 12.20
C ASN A 346 -12.31 7.77 11.29
N ARG A 347 -12.70 7.70 10.03
CA ARG A 347 -12.56 8.79 9.05
C ARG A 347 -13.28 10.08 9.42
N ASP A 348 -14.36 9.98 10.19
CA ASP A 348 -15.15 11.16 10.64
C ASP A 348 -14.50 11.83 11.88
N ARG A 349 -13.63 11.12 12.59
CA ARG A 349 -12.90 11.59 13.77
C ARG A 349 -11.51 12.08 13.44
N LEU A 350 -10.84 11.42 12.49
CA LEU A 350 -9.46 11.69 12.11
C LEU A 350 -9.38 12.53 10.83
N ASN A 351 -8.53 13.52 10.82
CA ASN A 351 -8.18 14.27 9.62
C ASN A 351 -7.19 13.47 8.78
N ILE A 352 -7.70 12.60 7.90
CA ILE A 352 -6.93 11.68 7.06
C ILE A 352 -6.64 12.34 5.72
N THR A 353 -5.36 12.35 5.34
CA THR A 353 -4.92 12.77 4.01
C THR A 353 -4.18 11.64 3.30
N HIS A 354 -3.98 11.80 2.00
CA HIS A 354 -3.39 10.77 1.16
C HIS A 354 -2.25 11.31 0.30
N SER A 355 -1.23 10.49 0.11
CA SER A 355 -0.12 10.79 -0.79
C SER A 355 0.22 9.58 -1.67
N GLY A 356 1.13 9.77 -2.63
CA GLY A 356 1.64 8.70 -3.46
C GLY A 356 2.57 7.76 -2.69
N CYS A 357 2.71 6.55 -3.19
CA CYS A 357 3.73 5.62 -2.76
C CYS A 357 4.69 5.38 -3.93
N ARG A 358 5.97 5.74 -3.75
CA ARG A 358 7.00 5.52 -4.76
C ARG A 358 7.59 4.13 -4.62
N PHE A 359 7.66 3.41 -5.73
CA PHE A 359 8.41 2.17 -5.83
C PHE A 359 9.85 2.48 -6.23
N LEU A 360 10.81 1.93 -5.46
CA LEU A 360 12.23 1.89 -5.80
C LEU A 360 12.55 0.52 -6.40
N THR A 361 13.20 0.51 -7.55
CA THR A 361 13.55 -0.71 -8.31
C THR A 361 15.06 -0.88 -8.46
#